data_f70822e22abd1f14559f7af3bf7a3d9d
#
_entry.id   f70822e22abd1f14559f7af3bf7a3d9d
#
_cell.length_a   1.000
_cell.length_b   1.000
_cell.length_c   1.000
_cell.angle_alpha   90.00
_cell.angle_beta   90.00
_cell.angle_gamma   90.00
#
_symmetry.space_group_name_H-M   'P 1'
#
loop_
_entity.id
_entity.type
_entity.pdbx_description
1 polymer ?
#
loop_
_entity_poly.entity_id
_entity_poly.type
_entity_poly.pdbx_seq_one_letter_code
_entity_poly.pdbx_strand_id
1 'polypeptide(L)'
;NGADAPGNGREGMKKVITYRDPVNDDFAGTNIKTKPLPEWFRYTHTNPVWRGLACFVYRGLARPSAFCFRKIWCLHRFENRQVLDEAAEKGIYVYANHTQRVMDAFLPCQLRRKGRSYIIVGPDALSIPLIHNFLQMLGAIPLGSTIKQSRDMAASVHGHISRGDLITIYPEAHIWPFYTGIRPFPAASFGYPARDGAPVYAMTSCYRKRRLGAFPKVVTYLDGPFYPDSSLPLPERKQRLRDQCHAAMVKRAEENSTYAYYEYREEA
;
A
#
# COMPACT_ATOMS: atom_id res chain seq x y z
N ASN A 1 -55.36 -17.99 -17.53
CA ASN A 1 -54.35 -17.64 -18.56
C ASN A 1 -53.67 -16.34 -18.17
N GLY A 2 -52.71 -16.41 -17.30
CA GLY A 2 -51.83 -15.33 -16.91
C GLY A 2 -50.43 -15.72 -17.29
N ALA A 3 -49.84 -14.95 -18.20
CA ALA A 3 -48.45 -15.06 -18.57
C ALA A 3 -47.60 -14.38 -17.48
N ASP A 4 -46.87 -15.15 -16.74
CA ASP A 4 -45.86 -14.67 -15.82
C ASP A 4 -44.66 -14.10 -16.60
N ALA A 5 -44.42 -12.82 -16.44
CA ALA A 5 -43.21 -12.18 -16.91
C ALA A 5 -41.97 -12.71 -16.09
N PRO A 6 -40.81 -12.94 -16.73
CA PRO A 6 -39.65 -13.42 -15.99
C PRO A 6 -39.13 -12.32 -15.08
N GLY A 7 -39.29 -12.56 -13.81
CA GLY A 7 -38.79 -11.72 -12.73
C GLY A 7 -37.28 -11.62 -12.71
N ASN A 8 -36.89 -10.43 -12.66
CA ASN A 8 -35.84 -9.78 -11.87
C ASN A 8 -34.62 -10.64 -11.48
N GLY A 9 -33.49 -10.26 -12.10
CA GLY A 9 -32.19 -10.82 -11.80
C GLY A 9 -31.87 -10.77 -10.29
N ARG A 10 -31.54 -11.90 -9.75
CA ARG A 10 -31.00 -12.07 -8.39
C ARG A 10 -29.79 -11.16 -8.22
N GLU A 11 -29.94 -10.06 -7.52
CA GLU A 11 -28.81 -9.42 -6.86
C GLU A 11 -28.29 -10.46 -5.86
N GLY A 12 -27.17 -11.11 -6.22
CA GLY A 12 -26.54 -12.09 -5.37
C GLY A 12 -26.22 -11.44 -4.02
N MET A 13 -26.63 -12.04 -2.92
CA MET A 13 -26.36 -11.55 -1.57
C MET A 13 -24.88 -11.22 -1.45
N LYS A 14 -24.55 -9.96 -1.17
CA LYS A 14 -23.17 -9.52 -0.92
C LYS A 14 -22.65 -10.27 0.31
N LYS A 15 -21.40 -10.75 0.24
CA LYS A 15 -20.78 -11.34 1.42
C LYS A 15 -20.65 -10.26 2.49
N VAL A 16 -21.28 -10.50 3.65
CA VAL A 16 -21.15 -9.66 4.83
C VAL A 16 -19.92 -10.13 5.62
N ILE A 17 -19.07 -9.19 6.01
CA ILE A 17 -17.91 -9.39 6.89
C ILE A 17 -18.18 -8.58 8.14
N THR A 18 -18.26 -9.24 9.29
CA THR A 18 -18.40 -8.57 10.59
C THR A 18 -17.02 -8.28 11.19
N TYR A 19 -16.88 -7.14 11.83
CA TYR A 19 -15.67 -6.72 12.54
C TYR A 19 -16.00 -6.16 13.91
N ARG A 20 -15.06 -6.22 14.84
CA ARG A 20 -15.17 -5.69 16.21
C ARG A 20 -14.24 -4.50 16.43
N ASP A 21 -13.04 -4.57 15.84
CA ASP A 21 -12.02 -3.54 16.00
C ASP A 21 -11.58 -3.05 14.61
N PRO A 22 -11.93 -1.81 14.25
CA PRO A 22 -11.57 -1.26 12.94
C PRO A 22 -10.05 -1.05 12.75
N VAL A 23 -9.26 -1.13 13.82
CA VAL A 23 -7.81 -0.96 13.78
C VAL A 23 -7.08 -2.30 13.71
N ASN A 24 -7.50 -3.28 14.52
CA ASN A 24 -6.74 -4.51 14.74
C ASN A 24 -7.29 -5.73 14.01
N ASP A 25 -8.54 -5.72 13.55
CA ASP A 25 -9.09 -6.86 12.81
C ASP A 25 -8.42 -7.01 11.44
N ASP A 26 -8.06 -8.26 11.11
CA ASP A 26 -7.41 -8.62 9.84
C ASP A 26 -8.22 -9.65 9.06
N PHE A 27 -8.50 -9.33 7.80
CA PHE A 27 -9.21 -10.21 6.87
C PHE A 27 -8.36 -10.65 5.68
N ALA A 28 -7.01 -10.58 5.82
CA ALA A 28 -6.08 -11.08 4.80
C ALA A 28 -6.27 -12.56 4.49
N GLY A 29 -6.72 -13.34 5.48
CA GLY A 29 -6.91 -14.79 5.35
C GLY A 29 -5.60 -15.57 5.31
N THR A 30 -4.52 -14.98 5.81
CA THR A 30 -3.20 -15.62 5.90
C THR A 30 -2.90 -15.94 7.36
N ASN A 31 -2.83 -17.23 7.71
CA ASN A 31 -2.43 -17.72 9.04
C ASN A 31 -0.90 -17.96 9.10
N ILE A 32 -0.11 -16.98 8.66
CA ILE A 32 1.36 -17.10 8.73
C ILE A 32 1.79 -16.78 10.16
N LYS A 33 2.40 -17.76 10.84
CA LYS A 33 3.03 -17.52 12.14
C LYS A 33 4.21 -16.58 11.93
N THR A 34 4.10 -15.37 12.45
CA THR A 34 5.15 -14.37 12.43
C THR A 34 6.40 -14.88 13.16
N LYS A 35 7.53 -14.89 12.46
CA LYS A 35 8.83 -15.15 13.04
C LYS A 35 9.57 -13.84 13.22
N PRO A 36 10.27 -13.62 14.35
CA PRO A 36 11.12 -12.44 14.50
C PRO A 36 12.22 -12.46 13.44
N LEU A 37 12.61 -11.28 12.98
CA LEU A 37 13.73 -11.16 12.07
C LEU A 37 15.01 -11.66 12.72
N PRO A 38 15.86 -12.41 12.01
CA PRO A 38 17.13 -12.86 12.56
C PRO A 38 18.02 -11.67 12.89
N GLU A 39 18.89 -11.79 13.90
CA GLU A 39 19.77 -10.69 14.34
C GLU A 39 20.72 -10.22 13.23
N TRP A 40 21.13 -11.12 12.35
CA TRP A 40 22.01 -10.83 11.21
C TRP A 40 21.29 -10.18 10.01
N PHE A 41 19.99 -9.89 10.10
CA PHE A 41 19.21 -9.31 9.01
C PHE A 41 19.81 -7.97 8.55
N ARG A 42 20.00 -7.83 7.25
CA ARG A 42 20.56 -6.63 6.63
C ARG A 42 19.49 -5.88 5.82
N TYR A 43 19.25 -4.64 6.20
CA TYR A 43 18.34 -3.74 5.46
C TYR A 43 18.99 -3.12 4.22
N THR A 44 20.34 -3.08 4.17
CA THR A 44 21.08 -2.50 3.04
C THR A 44 22.09 -3.51 2.53
N HIS A 45 22.08 -3.73 1.23
CA HIS A 45 23.01 -4.62 0.53
C HIS A 45 23.99 -3.80 -0.31
N THR A 46 25.28 -3.88 0.03
CA THR A 46 26.35 -3.18 -0.68
C THR A 46 27.02 -4.04 -1.76
N ASN A 47 26.86 -5.35 -1.71
CA ASN A 47 27.45 -6.29 -2.67
C ASN A 47 26.96 -5.99 -4.09
N PRO A 48 27.85 -5.73 -5.07
CA PRO A 48 27.49 -5.37 -6.44
C PRO A 48 26.76 -6.49 -7.18
N VAL A 49 27.09 -7.76 -6.91
CA VAL A 49 26.39 -8.91 -7.52
C VAL A 49 24.94 -8.97 -7.04
N TRP A 50 24.72 -8.82 -5.72
CA TRP A 50 23.36 -8.73 -5.17
C TRP A 50 22.58 -7.58 -5.80
N ARG A 51 23.19 -6.40 -5.90
CA ARG A 51 22.54 -5.21 -6.49
C ARG A 51 22.18 -5.42 -7.96
N GLY A 52 23.07 -6.05 -8.71
CA GLY A 52 22.82 -6.41 -10.13
C GLY A 52 21.65 -7.39 -10.25
N LEU A 53 21.65 -8.47 -9.47
CA LEU A 53 20.57 -9.45 -9.44
C LEU A 53 19.24 -8.82 -8.98
N ALA A 54 19.25 -8.03 -7.93
CA ALA A 54 18.06 -7.33 -7.45
C ALA A 54 17.51 -6.34 -8.50
N CYS A 55 18.39 -5.68 -9.25
CA CYS A 55 17.99 -4.82 -10.36
C CYS A 55 17.33 -5.61 -11.49
N PHE A 56 17.90 -6.74 -11.88
CA PHE A 56 17.33 -7.63 -12.88
C PHE A 56 15.97 -8.19 -12.45
N VAL A 57 15.87 -8.74 -11.24
CA VAL A 57 14.61 -9.26 -10.69
C VAL A 57 13.54 -8.17 -10.66
N TYR A 58 13.89 -6.98 -10.17
CA TYR A 58 12.93 -5.88 -10.05
C TYR A 58 12.50 -5.31 -11.40
N ARG A 59 13.47 -4.95 -12.28
CA ARG A 59 13.17 -4.29 -13.57
C ARG A 59 12.81 -5.26 -14.68
N GLY A 60 13.46 -6.43 -14.72
CA GLY A 60 13.29 -7.42 -15.78
C GLY A 60 12.12 -8.38 -15.56
N LEU A 61 11.80 -8.69 -14.31
CA LEU A 61 10.73 -9.65 -13.97
C LEU A 61 9.54 -8.98 -13.29
N ALA A 62 9.75 -8.36 -12.14
CA ALA A 62 8.64 -7.89 -11.31
C ALA A 62 7.82 -6.78 -11.95
N ARG A 63 8.46 -5.74 -12.50
CA ARG A 63 7.75 -4.62 -13.12
C ARG A 63 6.94 -5.02 -14.36
N PRO A 64 7.48 -5.78 -15.33
CA PRO A 64 6.69 -6.27 -16.46
C PRO A 64 5.53 -7.18 -16.02
N SER A 65 5.78 -8.13 -15.12
CA SER A 65 4.73 -9.02 -14.59
C SER A 65 3.63 -8.23 -13.87
N ALA A 66 4.00 -7.29 -13.01
CA ALA A 66 3.06 -6.40 -12.35
C ALA A 66 2.25 -5.56 -13.34
N PHE A 67 2.88 -5.07 -14.41
CA PHE A 67 2.19 -4.32 -15.47
C PHE A 67 1.16 -5.20 -16.18
N CYS A 68 1.54 -6.40 -16.61
CA CYS A 68 0.64 -7.35 -17.28
C CYS A 68 -0.52 -7.74 -16.35
N PHE A 69 -0.22 -8.13 -15.11
CA PHE A 69 -1.24 -8.47 -14.13
C PHE A 69 -2.23 -7.33 -13.89
N ARG A 70 -1.72 -6.12 -13.68
CA ARG A 70 -2.54 -4.92 -13.46
C ARG A 70 -3.43 -4.60 -14.66
N LYS A 71 -2.86 -4.59 -15.87
CA LYS A 71 -3.55 -4.13 -17.09
C LYS A 71 -4.49 -5.18 -17.65
N ILE A 72 -4.06 -6.45 -17.68
CA ILE A 72 -4.78 -7.54 -18.36
C ILE A 72 -5.76 -8.19 -17.39
N TRP A 73 -5.27 -8.59 -16.20
CA TRP A 73 -6.07 -9.36 -15.25
C TRP A 73 -7.00 -8.48 -14.41
N CYS A 74 -6.47 -7.43 -13.83
CA CYS A 74 -7.23 -6.56 -12.92
C CYS A 74 -7.94 -5.41 -13.61
N LEU A 75 -7.58 -5.07 -14.87
CA LEU A 75 -8.09 -3.90 -15.61
C LEU A 75 -8.00 -2.61 -14.78
N HIS A 76 -6.96 -2.53 -13.95
CA HIS A 76 -6.75 -1.45 -13.01
C HIS A 76 -6.25 -0.18 -13.72
N ARG A 77 -6.70 1.00 -13.23
CA ARG A 77 -6.25 2.31 -13.70
C ARG A 77 -5.69 3.13 -12.56
N PHE A 78 -4.63 3.90 -12.88
CA PHE A 78 -4.24 5.05 -12.07
C PHE A 78 -4.91 6.30 -12.61
N GLU A 79 -5.39 7.13 -11.72
CA GLU A 79 -5.88 8.48 -12.00
C GLU A 79 -5.02 9.49 -11.23
N ASN A 80 -4.84 10.67 -11.82
CA ASN A 80 -4.06 11.76 -11.25
C ASN A 80 -2.58 11.43 -10.98
N ARG A 81 -2.02 10.44 -11.69
CA ARG A 81 -0.63 9.97 -11.47
C ARG A 81 0.41 11.06 -11.77
N GLN A 82 0.09 12.03 -12.61
CA GLN A 82 0.96 13.13 -12.99
C GLN A 82 1.42 13.99 -11.80
N VAL A 83 0.70 14.00 -10.68
CA VAL A 83 1.12 14.72 -9.47
C VAL A 83 2.48 14.25 -8.94
N LEU A 84 2.89 13.02 -9.28
CA LEU A 84 4.21 12.49 -8.91
C LEU A 84 5.36 13.11 -9.75
N ASP A 85 5.05 13.75 -10.86
CA ASP A 85 6.07 14.35 -11.75
C ASP A 85 6.71 15.59 -11.12
N GLU A 86 5.99 16.29 -10.21
CA GLU A 86 6.51 17.42 -9.44
C GLU A 86 7.71 17.04 -8.54
N ALA A 87 7.78 15.77 -8.13
CA ALA A 87 8.86 15.24 -7.32
C ALA A 87 9.65 14.14 -8.05
N ALA A 88 9.77 14.24 -9.39
CA ALA A 88 10.34 13.17 -10.22
C ALA A 88 11.78 12.78 -9.82
N GLU A 89 12.59 13.71 -9.34
CA GLU A 89 13.98 13.51 -8.94
C GLU A 89 14.16 13.38 -7.41
N LYS A 90 13.08 13.53 -6.63
CA LYS A 90 13.12 13.48 -5.16
C LYS A 90 12.67 12.12 -4.67
N GLY A 91 13.18 11.68 -3.50
CA GLY A 91 12.57 10.61 -2.75
C GLY A 91 11.20 11.01 -2.23
N ILE A 92 10.26 10.09 -2.27
CA ILE A 92 8.86 10.36 -1.87
C ILE A 92 8.31 9.25 -1.00
N TYR A 93 7.37 9.62 -0.13
CA TYR A 93 6.56 8.67 0.61
C TYR A 93 5.16 8.59 0.00
N VAL A 94 4.65 7.36 -0.13
CA VAL A 94 3.29 7.10 -0.58
C VAL A 94 2.56 6.32 0.51
N TYR A 95 1.49 6.90 1.03
CA TYR A 95 0.61 6.23 1.99
C TYR A 95 -0.63 5.73 1.27
N ALA A 96 -1.01 4.48 1.51
CA ALA A 96 -2.09 3.83 0.78
C ALA A 96 -3.06 3.08 1.69
N ASN A 97 -4.34 3.00 1.29
CA ASN A 97 -5.29 2.11 1.93
C ASN A 97 -5.01 0.65 1.57
N HIS A 98 -5.21 -0.27 2.53
CA HIS A 98 -4.79 -1.67 2.41
C HIS A 98 -5.99 -2.60 2.16
N THR A 99 -6.43 -2.67 0.90
CA THR A 99 -7.69 -3.31 0.55
C THR A 99 -7.57 -4.39 -0.52
N GLN A 100 -6.37 -4.66 -1.01
CA GLN A 100 -6.15 -5.62 -2.09
C GLN A 100 -5.00 -6.58 -1.74
N ARG A 101 -5.32 -7.84 -1.45
CA ARG A 101 -4.37 -8.87 -1.01
C ARG A 101 -3.13 -9.03 -1.90
N VAL A 102 -3.28 -8.90 -3.21
CA VAL A 102 -2.21 -9.13 -4.18
C VAL A 102 -1.75 -7.83 -4.83
N MET A 103 -2.69 -6.99 -5.25
CA MET A 103 -2.37 -5.77 -6.00
C MET A 103 -1.57 -4.75 -5.19
N ASP A 104 -1.81 -4.66 -3.88
CA ASP A 104 -1.10 -3.70 -3.02
C ASP A 104 0.41 -3.93 -3.01
N ALA A 105 0.87 -5.18 -3.22
CA ALA A 105 2.29 -5.48 -3.39
C ALA A 105 2.85 -5.04 -4.76
N PHE A 106 2.01 -4.94 -5.79
CA PHE A 106 2.44 -4.67 -7.16
C PHE A 106 2.21 -3.24 -7.63
N LEU A 107 1.26 -2.50 -7.06
CA LEU A 107 0.96 -1.14 -7.47
C LEU A 107 2.14 -0.17 -7.31
N PRO A 108 2.89 -0.17 -6.20
CA PRO A 108 3.95 0.81 -5.97
C PRO A 108 5.04 0.80 -7.03
N CYS A 109 5.44 -0.37 -7.56
CA CYS A 109 6.47 -0.46 -8.58
C CYS A 109 6.04 0.13 -9.94
N GLN A 110 4.75 0.42 -10.11
CA GLN A 110 4.19 1.00 -11.34
C GLN A 110 4.00 2.51 -11.25
N LEU A 111 4.21 3.13 -10.08
CA LEU A 111 3.94 4.55 -9.86
C LEU A 111 4.94 5.46 -10.58
N ARG A 112 6.22 5.13 -10.58
CA ARG A 112 7.29 5.96 -11.16
C ARG A 112 8.13 5.20 -12.16
N ARG A 113 8.69 5.92 -13.14
CA ARG A 113 9.65 5.37 -14.11
C ARG A 113 11.08 5.40 -13.57
N LYS A 114 11.47 6.50 -12.93
CA LYS A 114 12.79 6.69 -12.30
C LYS A 114 12.76 6.22 -10.85
N GLY A 115 13.91 5.87 -10.32
CA GLY A 115 14.07 5.35 -8.97
C GLY A 115 13.54 3.92 -8.83
N ARG A 116 13.51 3.47 -7.61
CA ARG A 116 12.97 2.17 -7.21
C ARG A 116 11.87 2.37 -6.19
N SER A 117 10.91 1.47 -6.18
CA SER A 117 9.86 1.49 -5.15
C SER A 117 10.14 0.42 -4.11
N TYR A 118 9.96 0.79 -2.87
CA TYR A 118 10.06 -0.07 -1.70
C TYR A 118 8.74 -0.04 -0.94
N ILE A 119 8.46 -1.10 -0.20
CA ILE A 119 7.24 -1.24 0.60
C ILE A 119 7.64 -1.63 2.01
N ILE A 120 7.17 -0.91 3.02
CA ILE A 120 7.28 -1.33 4.41
C ILE A 120 6.26 -2.44 4.64
N VAL A 121 6.73 -3.59 5.11
CA VAL A 121 5.93 -4.79 5.31
C VAL A 121 6.02 -5.30 6.75
N GLY A 122 5.00 -6.02 7.20
CA GLY A 122 5.07 -6.74 8.47
C GLY A 122 6.15 -7.83 8.45
N PRO A 123 6.64 -8.29 9.62
CA PRO A 123 7.64 -9.34 9.71
C PRO A 123 7.12 -10.71 9.23
N ASP A 124 5.80 -10.91 9.22
CA ASP A 124 5.11 -12.08 8.69
C ASP A 124 5.39 -12.30 7.19
N ALA A 125 5.48 -11.24 6.41
CA ALA A 125 5.77 -11.31 4.98
C ALA A 125 7.11 -12.00 4.68
N LEU A 126 8.11 -11.87 5.57
CA LEU A 126 9.41 -12.51 5.43
C LEU A 126 9.53 -13.85 6.18
N SER A 127 8.49 -14.28 6.88
CA SER A 127 8.46 -15.53 7.62
C SER A 127 8.37 -16.78 6.70
N ILE A 128 8.15 -16.56 5.41
CA ILE A 128 8.08 -17.64 4.41
C ILE A 128 9.52 -18.06 4.05
N PRO A 129 9.91 -19.33 4.30
CA PRO A 129 11.24 -19.82 3.97
C PRO A 129 11.56 -19.64 2.47
N LEU A 130 12.82 -19.40 2.13
CA LEU A 130 13.35 -19.24 0.77
C LEU A 130 12.90 -17.98 0.02
N ILE A 131 11.82 -17.32 0.41
CA ILE A 131 11.28 -16.16 -0.30
C ILE A 131 11.83 -14.83 0.25
N HIS A 132 12.36 -14.79 1.47
CA HIS A 132 12.80 -13.53 2.11
C HIS A 132 13.81 -12.72 1.27
N ASN A 133 14.82 -13.38 0.69
CA ASN A 133 15.78 -12.72 -0.19
C ASN A 133 15.12 -12.19 -1.46
N PHE A 134 14.20 -12.95 -2.03
CA PHE A 134 13.45 -12.55 -3.22
C PHE A 134 12.55 -11.34 -2.93
N LEU A 135 11.85 -11.32 -1.78
CA LEU A 135 11.03 -10.18 -1.38
C LEU A 135 11.87 -8.91 -1.15
N GLN A 136 13.08 -9.05 -0.59
CA GLN A 136 14.02 -7.92 -0.50
C GLN A 136 14.47 -7.43 -1.89
N MET A 137 14.73 -8.35 -2.82
CA MET A 137 15.02 -7.99 -4.22
C MET A 137 13.83 -7.29 -4.89
N LEU A 138 12.61 -7.55 -4.47
CA LEU A 138 11.41 -6.85 -4.91
C LEU A 138 11.19 -5.49 -4.25
N GLY A 139 11.92 -5.19 -3.18
CA GLY A 139 11.85 -3.93 -2.45
C GLY A 139 11.05 -3.99 -1.14
N ALA A 140 10.83 -5.16 -0.57
CA ALA A 140 10.22 -5.28 0.75
C ALA A 140 11.23 -4.85 1.85
N ILE A 141 10.78 -3.98 2.75
CA ILE A 141 11.50 -3.52 3.94
C ILE A 141 10.66 -3.96 5.15
N PRO A 142 11.09 -4.98 5.89
CA PRO A 142 10.35 -5.47 7.04
C PRO A 142 10.45 -4.53 8.24
N LEU A 143 9.40 -4.47 9.04
CA LEU A 143 9.44 -3.79 10.33
C LEU A 143 10.44 -4.49 11.25
N GLY A 144 11.25 -3.68 11.95
CA GLY A 144 12.24 -4.19 12.90
C GLY A 144 11.60 -4.79 14.15
N SER A 145 12.06 -5.96 14.57
CA SER A 145 11.60 -6.65 15.77
C SER A 145 12.35 -6.20 17.05
N THR A 146 13.46 -5.49 16.92
CA THR A 146 14.27 -4.95 18.01
C THR A 146 14.55 -3.48 17.80
N ILE A 147 14.97 -2.77 18.87
CA ILE A 147 15.35 -1.35 18.78
C ILE A 147 16.48 -1.14 17.77
N LYS A 148 17.47 -2.05 17.74
CA LYS A 148 18.57 -2.00 16.78
C LYS A 148 18.03 -2.14 15.34
N GLN A 149 17.21 -3.15 15.08
CA GLN A 149 16.62 -3.38 13.77
C GLN A 149 15.73 -2.22 13.33
N SER A 150 14.96 -1.63 14.24
CA SER A 150 14.12 -0.45 13.95
C SER A 150 14.96 0.76 13.55
N ARG A 151 16.14 0.94 14.20
CA ARG A 151 17.10 1.99 13.85
C ARG A 151 17.74 1.73 12.48
N ASP A 152 18.19 0.50 12.22
CA ASP A 152 18.80 0.10 10.95
C ASP A 152 17.81 0.23 9.79
N MET A 153 16.54 -0.13 10.03
CA MET A 153 15.43 0.08 9.12
C MET A 153 15.23 1.57 8.80
N ALA A 154 15.15 2.41 9.81
CA ALA A 154 14.96 3.86 9.63
C ALA A 154 16.12 4.48 8.83
N ALA A 155 17.36 4.06 9.09
CA ALA A 155 18.54 4.48 8.34
C ALA A 155 18.47 4.03 6.87
N SER A 156 18.00 2.80 6.61
CA SER A 156 17.80 2.29 5.25
C SER A 156 16.72 3.08 4.49
N VAL A 157 15.58 3.34 5.13
CA VAL A 157 14.48 4.15 4.57
C VAL A 157 14.99 5.55 4.20
N HIS A 158 15.67 6.23 5.13
CA HIS A 158 16.30 7.53 4.87
C HIS A 158 17.28 7.48 3.68
N GLY A 159 18.13 6.45 3.63
CA GLY A 159 19.06 6.25 2.52
C GLY A 159 18.38 6.03 1.18
N HIS A 160 17.21 5.37 1.14
CA HIS A 160 16.42 5.24 -0.09
C HIS A 160 15.81 6.58 -0.51
N ILE A 161 15.22 7.32 0.41
CA ILE A 161 14.67 8.66 0.14
C ILE A 161 15.74 9.60 -0.40
N SER A 162 16.93 9.61 0.22
CA SER A 162 18.07 10.45 -0.23
C SER A 162 18.54 10.10 -1.66
N ARG A 163 18.31 8.88 -2.15
CA ARG A 163 18.62 8.46 -3.52
C ARG A 163 17.51 8.71 -4.54
N GLY A 164 16.41 9.31 -4.12
CA GLY A 164 15.26 9.55 -5.00
C GLY A 164 14.32 8.36 -5.18
N ASP A 165 14.40 7.35 -4.29
CA ASP A 165 13.51 6.20 -4.31
C ASP A 165 12.12 6.53 -3.75
N LEU A 166 11.15 5.62 -3.92
CA LEU A 166 9.79 5.72 -3.42
C LEU A 166 9.58 4.70 -2.30
N ILE A 167 9.07 5.15 -1.16
CA ILE A 167 8.68 4.29 -0.04
C ILE A 167 7.16 4.26 0.08
N THR A 168 6.57 3.09 -0.01
CA THR A 168 5.13 2.89 0.22
C THR A 168 4.88 2.33 1.61
N ILE A 169 3.89 2.90 2.28
CA ILE A 169 3.44 2.49 3.61
C ILE A 169 1.92 2.31 3.57
N TYR A 170 1.45 1.20 4.10
CA TYR A 170 0.04 0.92 4.33
C TYR A 170 -0.25 1.17 5.82
N PRO A 171 -0.66 2.39 6.21
CA PRO A 171 -0.73 2.77 7.63
C PRO A 171 -1.88 2.09 8.39
N GLU A 172 -2.83 1.50 7.66
CA GLU A 172 -3.91 0.69 8.21
C GLU A 172 -3.44 -0.67 8.74
N ALA A 173 -2.20 -1.08 8.42
CA ALA A 173 -1.52 -2.33 8.80
C ALA A 173 -2.19 -3.62 8.29
N HIS A 174 -3.49 -3.80 8.54
CA HIS A 174 -4.25 -5.00 8.21
C HIS A 174 -5.02 -4.89 6.90
N ILE A 175 -5.23 -6.00 6.18
CA ILE A 175 -5.93 -6.00 4.90
C ILE A 175 -7.42 -6.21 5.12
N TRP A 176 -8.23 -5.25 4.63
CA TRP A 176 -9.68 -5.38 4.53
C TRP A 176 -10.08 -5.48 3.06
N PRO A 177 -10.24 -6.69 2.51
CA PRO A 177 -10.46 -6.89 1.08
C PRO A 177 -11.66 -6.13 0.55
N PHE A 178 -11.45 -5.30 -0.47
CA PHE A 178 -12.49 -4.50 -1.14
C PHE A 178 -13.26 -3.54 -0.23
N TYR A 179 -12.69 -3.18 0.93
CA TYR A 179 -13.30 -2.15 1.78
C TYR A 179 -13.34 -0.82 1.04
N THR A 180 -14.46 -0.14 1.12
CA THR A 180 -14.71 1.10 0.34
C THR A 180 -14.42 2.37 1.12
N GLY A 181 -14.25 2.29 2.43
CA GLY A 181 -13.88 3.40 3.30
C GLY A 181 -12.37 3.45 3.57
N ILE A 182 -11.98 4.34 4.46
CA ILE A 182 -10.61 4.44 4.99
C ILE A 182 -10.67 4.20 6.49
N ARG A 183 -9.89 3.26 6.97
CA ARG A 183 -9.82 2.94 8.41
C ARG A 183 -8.96 3.97 9.14
N PRO A 184 -9.21 4.18 10.45
CA PRO A 184 -8.34 5.01 11.27
C PRO A 184 -6.93 4.39 11.35
N PHE A 185 -5.91 5.24 11.33
CA PHE A 185 -4.52 4.81 11.51
C PHE A 185 -3.70 5.84 12.29
N PRO A 186 -2.67 5.39 13.05
CA PRO A 186 -1.85 6.26 13.87
C PRO A 186 -0.85 7.09 13.04
N ALA A 187 -0.36 8.20 13.63
CA ALA A 187 0.64 9.06 13.01
C ALA A 187 2.09 8.51 13.11
N ALA A 188 2.30 7.32 13.66
CA ALA A 188 3.64 6.81 13.97
C ALA A 188 4.56 6.76 12.74
N SER A 189 4.10 6.18 11.63
CA SER A 189 4.87 6.04 10.39
C SER A 189 5.15 7.38 9.70
N PHE A 190 4.33 8.40 9.92
CA PHE A 190 4.57 9.76 9.40
C PHE A 190 5.77 10.46 10.05
N GLY A 191 6.35 9.86 11.08
CA GLY A 191 7.63 10.27 11.62
C GLY A 191 8.80 10.17 10.63
N TYR A 192 8.75 9.28 9.64
CA TYR A 192 9.77 9.20 8.58
C TYR A 192 9.77 10.46 7.71
N PRO A 193 8.72 10.79 6.96
CA PRO A 193 8.71 11.99 6.12
C PRO A 193 8.85 13.27 6.93
N ALA A 194 8.32 13.32 8.17
CA ALA A 194 8.46 14.47 9.04
C ALA A 194 9.91 14.80 9.42
N ARG A 195 10.78 13.77 9.51
CA ARG A 195 12.22 13.93 9.75
C ARG A 195 12.99 14.19 8.46
N ASP A 196 12.64 13.50 7.38
CA ASP A 196 13.35 13.56 6.11
C ASP A 196 13.06 14.85 5.32
N GLY A 197 11.98 15.56 5.64
CA GLY A 197 11.52 16.70 4.87
C GLY A 197 10.96 16.32 3.49
N ALA A 198 10.75 15.02 3.23
CA ALA A 198 10.33 14.52 1.94
C ALA A 198 8.81 14.64 1.73
N PRO A 199 8.36 14.83 0.47
CA PRO A 199 6.93 14.93 0.16
C PRO A 199 6.20 13.62 0.37
N VAL A 200 4.96 13.75 0.81
CA VAL A 200 4.00 12.65 1.06
C VAL A 200 2.90 12.70 0.02
N TYR A 201 2.52 11.53 -0.49
CA TYR A 201 1.37 11.36 -1.37
C TYR A 201 0.40 10.35 -0.79
N ALA A 202 -0.89 10.60 -0.96
CA ALA A 202 -1.94 9.63 -0.67
C ALA A 202 -2.24 8.81 -1.94
N MET A 203 -2.33 7.49 -1.80
CA MET A 203 -2.73 6.55 -2.85
C MET A 203 -4.00 5.83 -2.41
N THR A 204 -5.14 6.14 -3.04
CA THR A 204 -6.44 5.62 -2.63
C THR A 204 -7.01 4.70 -3.70
N SER A 205 -7.16 3.43 -3.39
CA SER A 205 -7.84 2.45 -4.24
C SER A 205 -9.34 2.49 -4.00
N CYS A 206 -10.10 2.78 -5.04
CA CYS A 206 -11.55 2.92 -5.04
C CYS A 206 -12.20 1.86 -5.93
N TYR A 207 -13.44 1.49 -5.63
CA TYR A 207 -14.15 0.39 -6.25
C TYR A 207 -15.38 0.85 -7.00
N ARG A 208 -15.51 0.40 -8.25
CA ARG A 208 -16.66 0.69 -9.13
C ARG A 208 -17.23 -0.60 -9.71
N LYS A 209 -18.53 -0.61 -10.02
CA LYS A 209 -19.17 -1.74 -10.69
C LYS A 209 -18.57 -1.96 -12.08
N ARG A 210 -18.22 -3.21 -12.42
CA ARG A 210 -17.88 -3.60 -13.79
C ARG A 210 -19.13 -3.83 -14.63
N ARG A 211 -19.01 -3.62 -15.94
CA ARG A 211 -20.07 -4.03 -16.88
C ARG A 211 -20.14 -5.55 -17.02
N LEU A 212 -18.99 -6.23 -16.97
CA LEU A 212 -18.85 -7.68 -17.13
C LEU A 212 -17.89 -8.22 -16.09
N GLY A 213 -18.20 -9.41 -15.52
CA GLY A 213 -17.39 -10.11 -14.52
C GLY A 213 -17.82 -9.87 -13.09
N ALA A 214 -17.37 -10.77 -12.20
CA ALA A 214 -17.78 -10.80 -10.79
C ALA A 214 -17.03 -9.78 -9.91
N PHE A 215 -15.78 -9.44 -10.28
CA PHE A 215 -14.95 -8.55 -9.45
C PHE A 215 -15.17 -7.07 -9.79
N PRO A 216 -15.01 -6.15 -8.82
CA PRO A 216 -15.13 -4.72 -9.07
C PRO A 216 -14.01 -4.21 -9.99
N LYS A 217 -14.27 -3.10 -10.66
CA LYS A 217 -13.24 -2.30 -11.30
C LYS A 217 -12.50 -1.52 -10.22
N VAL A 218 -11.18 -1.59 -10.23
CA VAL A 218 -10.34 -0.84 -9.31
C VAL A 218 -9.73 0.37 -10.00
N VAL A 219 -9.88 1.53 -9.37
CA VAL A 219 -9.25 2.79 -9.79
C VAL A 219 -8.48 3.34 -8.60
N THR A 220 -7.18 3.57 -8.78
CA THR A 220 -6.33 4.13 -7.72
C THR A 220 -5.97 5.56 -8.05
N TYR A 221 -6.27 6.45 -7.12
CA TYR A 221 -6.03 7.90 -7.20
C TYR A 221 -4.77 8.27 -6.44
N LEU A 222 -4.06 9.28 -6.95
CA LEU A 222 -2.89 9.88 -6.30
C LEU A 222 -3.23 11.33 -5.93
N ASP A 223 -3.01 11.71 -4.67
CA ASP A 223 -3.22 13.06 -4.14
C ASP A 223 -1.96 13.54 -3.41
N GLY A 224 -1.70 14.82 -3.42
CA GLY A 224 -0.52 15.46 -2.87
C GLY A 224 0.17 16.34 -3.94
N PRO A 225 1.41 16.81 -3.70
CA PRO A 225 2.25 16.50 -2.52
C PRO A 225 1.80 17.20 -1.24
N PHE A 226 1.95 16.50 -0.12
CA PHE A 226 1.85 17.07 1.22
C PHE A 226 3.26 17.21 1.78
N TYR A 227 3.64 18.40 2.21
CA TYR A 227 4.96 18.65 2.77
C TYR A 227 4.93 18.76 4.30
N PRO A 228 5.96 18.23 4.98
CA PRO A 228 6.09 18.44 6.42
C PRO A 228 6.36 19.91 6.73
N ASP A 229 5.62 20.46 7.67
CA ASP A 229 5.79 21.83 8.12
C ASP A 229 6.96 21.92 9.11
N SER A 230 8.10 22.42 8.64
CA SER A 230 9.33 22.52 9.44
C SER A 230 9.23 23.49 10.61
N SER A 231 8.25 24.38 10.64
CA SER A 231 8.02 25.31 11.75
C SER A 231 7.41 24.61 12.98
N LEU A 232 6.81 23.44 12.80
CA LEU A 232 6.17 22.69 13.88
C LEU A 232 7.16 21.70 14.55
N PRO A 233 7.00 21.44 15.85
CA PRO A 233 7.66 20.33 16.54
C PRO A 233 7.35 18.98 15.87
N LEU A 234 8.27 18.03 15.95
CA LEU A 234 8.13 16.73 15.29
C LEU A 234 6.81 15.98 15.61
N PRO A 235 6.30 15.97 16.85
CA PRO A 235 5.01 15.32 17.14
C PRO A 235 3.83 15.95 16.40
N GLU A 236 3.78 17.27 16.31
CA GLU A 236 2.70 18.00 15.61
C GLU A 236 2.86 17.88 14.10
N ARG A 237 4.09 17.97 13.60
CA ARG A 237 4.43 17.85 12.18
C ARG A 237 3.95 16.51 11.60
N LYS A 238 4.26 15.39 12.28
CA LYS A 238 3.82 14.06 11.84
C LYS A 238 2.30 13.90 11.93
N GLN A 239 1.67 14.48 12.94
CA GLN A 239 0.22 14.45 13.13
C GLN A 239 -0.48 15.20 11.99
N ARG A 240 -0.02 16.41 11.67
CA ARG A 240 -0.56 17.22 10.57
C ARG A 240 -0.43 16.52 9.21
N LEU A 241 0.71 15.91 8.93
CA LEU A 241 0.88 15.10 7.70
C LEU A 241 -0.10 13.94 7.64
N ARG A 242 -0.29 13.23 8.76
CA ARG A 242 -1.26 12.13 8.85
C ARG A 242 -2.67 12.63 8.57
N ASP A 243 -3.06 13.72 9.19
CA ASP A 243 -4.40 14.28 9.06
C ASP A 243 -4.68 14.74 7.61
N GLN A 244 -3.73 15.41 6.97
CA GLN A 244 -3.85 15.81 5.56
C GLN A 244 -3.97 14.59 4.64
N CYS A 245 -3.12 13.59 4.82
CA CYS A 245 -3.14 12.37 4.02
C CYS A 245 -4.44 11.58 4.22
N HIS A 246 -4.86 11.39 5.48
CA HIS A 246 -6.10 10.68 5.82
C HIS A 246 -7.33 11.39 5.24
N ALA A 247 -7.43 12.71 5.39
CA ALA A 247 -8.53 13.49 4.83
C ALA A 247 -8.62 13.38 3.30
N ALA A 248 -7.47 13.42 2.61
CA ALA A 248 -7.43 13.22 1.16
C ALA A 248 -7.91 11.82 0.76
N MET A 249 -7.48 10.77 1.49
CA MET A 249 -7.91 9.40 1.24
C MET A 249 -9.41 9.22 1.48
N VAL A 250 -9.95 9.75 2.59
CA VAL A 250 -11.38 9.70 2.91
C VAL A 250 -12.20 10.36 1.81
N LYS A 251 -11.85 11.59 1.44
CA LYS A 251 -12.51 12.31 0.35
C LYS A 251 -12.52 11.51 -0.95
N ARG A 252 -11.37 10.91 -1.33
CA ARG A 252 -11.30 10.07 -2.54
C ARG A 252 -12.16 8.83 -2.47
N ALA A 253 -12.18 8.16 -1.32
CA ALA A 253 -12.98 6.97 -1.11
C ALA A 253 -14.47 7.28 -1.21
N GLU A 254 -14.95 8.35 -0.56
CA GLU A 254 -16.34 8.80 -0.58
C GLU A 254 -16.81 9.19 -1.98
N GLU A 255 -16.01 9.98 -2.71
CA GLU A 255 -16.36 10.46 -4.05
C GLU A 255 -16.30 9.38 -5.14
N ASN A 256 -15.48 8.33 -4.96
CA ASN A 256 -15.11 7.44 -6.07
C ASN A 256 -15.38 5.96 -5.85
N SER A 257 -15.61 5.50 -4.60
CA SER A 257 -16.03 4.13 -4.31
C SER A 257 -17.55 4.01 -4.40
N THR A 258 -18.04 3.66 -5.58
CA THR A 258 -19.49 3.59 -5.87
C THR A 258 -20.04 2.17 -5.83
N TYR A 259 -19.21 1.17 -5.50
CA TYR A 259 -19.62 -0.23 -5.48
C TYR A 259 -18.95 -0.98 -4.34
N ALA A 260 -19.73 -1.39 -3.34
CA ALA A 260 -19.30 -2.28 -2.29
C ALA A 260 -19.40 -3.74 -2.76
N TYR A 261 -18.25 -4.40 -2.93
CA TYR A 261 -18.17 -5.82 -3.29
C TYR A 261 -18.45 -6.72 -2.09
N TYR A 262 -17.89 -6.37 -0.92
CA TYR A 262 -18.25 -6.90 0.39
C TYR A 262 -18.94 -5.81 1.20
N GLU A 263 -19.81 -6.21 2.12
CA GLU A 263 -20.42 -5.33 3.10
C GLU A 263 -19.74 -5.58 4.45
N TYR A 264 -19.18 -4.51 5.04
CA TYR A 264 -18.55 -4.58 6.35
C TYR A 264 -19.52 -4.01 7.38
N ARG A 265 -19.74 -4.76 8.45
CA ARG A 265 -20.61 -4.36 9.57
C ARG A 265 -19.88 -4.51 10.89
N GLU A 266 -20.01 -3.51 11.72
CA GLU A 266 -19.55 -3.59 13.09
C GLU A 266 -20.45 -4.55 13.87
N GLU A 267 -19.83 -5.44 14.65
CA GLU A 267 -20.56 -6.35 15.52
C GLU A 267 -21.05 -5.54 16.73
N ALA A 268 -22.38 -5.59 16.98
CA ALA A 268 -23.04 -4.83 18.06
C ALA A 268 -22.65 -5.34 19.45
#